data_304c5a4c6358f3c813b812f3108f949a
#
_entry.id   304c5a4c6358f3c813b812f3108f949a
#
_cell.length_a   1.000
_cell.length_b   1.000
_cell.length_c   1.000
_cell.angle_alpha   90.00
_cell.angle_beta   90.00
_cell.angle_gamma   90.00
#
_symmetry.space_group_name_H-M   'P 1'
#
loop_
_entity.id
_entity.type
_entity.pdbx_description
1 polymer ?
#
loop_
_entity_poly.entity_id
_entity_poly.type
_entity_poly.pdbx_seq_one_letter_code
_entity_poly.pdbx_strand_id
1 'polypeptide(L)'
;MNIKMPDFDVKKFVKDAGSTLSRVVQLTEEKLGTSEKTEMDSHFELLSERSDCARTWTEKIVRDTEAALIPNPANRVEDFIFERMEKAKPKRLGNLEYLGLDMIEGGGEFGQDGAYGSALIKVGQAQQKLGSCERDFIGSAGMCFIQPLKKFLEGEMKTITKEKGILESKRLDLDACKNKVRKARSMLGQQTKDGISPEAALEQAERDLRVAQSEFDRQAEITKLLLEGISTTQATHLRHLHAFVETQVRYYGQCNKIMSDLQRELASMRPSAPRLRVNSEDVDLSSGPPYLSPSQLTQGGSPQQQTITLHPVQVPRKPRVSPAAYPIATDDSVIAELVANSDPSDISEL
;
A
#
# COMPACT_ATOMS: atom_id res chain seq x y z
N MET A 1 49.39 -6.22 2.11
CA MET A 1 48.15 -5.77 2.76
C MET A 1 47.69 -6.82 3.74
N ASN A 2 47.89 -6.59 5.05
CA ASN A 2 47.39 -7.48 6.09
C ASN A 2 45.93 -7.20 6.32
N ILE A 3 45.05 -8.09 5.86
CA ILE A 3 43.64 -8.07 6.17
C ILE A 3 43.46 -8.55 7.59
N LYS A 4 43.24 -7.65 8.55
CA LYS A 4 42.89 -7.95 9.94
C LYS A 4 41.47 -8.55 9.91
N MET A 5 41.39 -9.87 10.11
CA MET A 5 40.07 -10.50 10.38
C MET A 5 39.49 -9.91 11.67
N PRO A 6 38.19 -9.62 11.72
CA PRO A 6 37.52 -9.19 12.95
C PRO A 6 37.64 -10.32 13.99
N ASP A 7 38.04 -9.96 15.22
CA ASP A 7 38.11 -10.87 16.37
C ASP A 7 36.73 -11.49 16.61
N PHE A 8 36.60 -12.77 16.26
CA PHE A 8 35.37 -13.53 16.48
C PHE A 8 35.32 -13.93 17.96
N ASP A 9 34.51 -13.22 18.77
CA ASP A 9 34.38 -13.52 20.18
C ASP A 9 33.57 -14.81 20.37
N VAL A 10 34.28 -15.92 20.40
CA VAL A 10 33.76 -17.29 20.57
C VAL A 10 32.90 -17.41 21.85
N LYS A 11 33.21 -16.66 22.92
CA LYS A 11 32.44 -16.68 24.16
C LYS A 11 31.06 -16.04 23.96
N LYS A 12 31.00 -14.97 23.19
CA LYS A 12 29.73 -14.31 22.85
C LYS A 12 28.89 -15.22 21.96
N PHE A 13 29.50 -15.85 20.96
CA PHE A 13 28.81 -16.81 20.07
C PHE A 13 28.24 -18.01 20.82
N VAL A 14 29.02 -18.63 21.72
CA VAL A 14 28.55 -19.76 22.54
C VAL A 14 27.44 -19.34 23.50
N LYS A 15 27.50 -18.13 24.06
CA LYS A 15 26.46 -17.58 24.93
C LYS A 15 25.17 -17.31 24.15
N ASP A 16 25.27 -16.74 22.96
CA ASP A 16 24.12 -16.43 22.08
C ASP A 16 23.49 -17.74 21.57
N ALA A 17 24.28 -18.75 21.19
CA ALA A 17 23.78 -20.07 20.81
C ALA A 17 23.06 -20.77 21.97
N GLY A 18 23.62 -20.71 23.19
CA GLY A 18 23.00 -21.26 24.40
C GLY A 18 21.66 -20.59 24.77
N SER A 19 21.59 -19.26 24.63
CA SER A 19 20.37 -18.51 24.88
C SER A 19 19.29 -18.81 23.84
N THR A 20 19.67 -18.96 22.58
CA THR A 20 18.75 -19.32 21.49
C THR A 20 18.16 -20.70 21.70
N LEU A 21 18.99 -21.67 22.07
CA LEU A 21 18.53 -23.03 22.37
C LEU A 21 17.56 -23.04 23.57
N SER A 22 17.88 -22.32 24.64
CA SER A 22 17.03 -22.19 25.83
C SER A 22 15.64 -21.59 25.46
N ARG A 23 15.61 -20.58 24.59
CA ARG A 23 14.34 -19.99 24.11
C ARG A 23 13.51 -20.96 23.28
N VAL A 24 14.15 -21.75 22.41
CA VAL A 24 13.44 -22.76 21.61
C VAL A 24 12.85 -23.84 22.53
N VAL A 25 13.59 -24.30 23.53
CA VAL A 25 13.08 -25.27 24.52
C VAL A 25 11.90 -24.65 25.28
N GLN A 26 12.03 -23.43 25.79
CA GLN A 26 10.97 -22.74 26.52
C GLN A 26 9.70 -22.58 25.65
N LEU A 27 9.85 -22.15 24.39
CA LEU A 27 8.71 -22.02 23.46
C LEU A 27 8.00 -23.37 23.21
N THR A 28 8.76 -24.46 23.18
CA THR A 28 8.23 -25.81 23.02
C THR A 28 7.49 -26.27 24.27
N GLU A 29 8.04 -26.02 25.46
CA GLU A 29 7.42 -26.31 26.75
C GLU A 29 6.11 -25.52 26.94
N GLU A 30 6.06 -24.25 26.50
CA GLU A 30 4.84 -23.43 26.51
C GLU A 30 3.76 -23.98 25.57
N LYS A 31 4.13 -24.37 24.33
CA LYS A 31 3.18 -24.98 23.39
C LYS A 31 2.63 -26.33 23.86
N LEU A 32 3.42 -27.07 24.63
CA LEU A 32 2.98 -28.33 25.24
C LEU A 32 2.21 -28.13 26.54
N GLY A 33 2.07 -26.90 27.03
CA GLY A 33 1.37 -26.60 28.29
C GLY A 33 2.13 -27.03 29.55
N THR A 34 3.43 -27.36 29.42
CA THR A 34 4.28 -27.83 30.56
C THR A 34 4.99 -26.68 31.28
N SER A 35 4.93 -25.47 30.74
CA SER A 35 5.53 -24.26 31.31
C SER A 35 4.52 -23.12 31.32
N GLU A 36 4.56 -22.31 32.39
CA GLU A 36 3.77 -21.06 32.48
C GLU A 36 4.38 -19.98 31.62
N LYS A 37 3.53 -19.30 30.86
CA LYS A 37 3.90 -18.12 30.05
C LYS A 37 3.69 -16.85 30.88
N THR A 38 4.69 -15.96 30.89
CA THR A 38 4.50 -14.59 31.42
C THR A 38 3.57 -13.82 30.51
N GLU A 39 2.43 -13.43 31.03
CA GLU A 39 1.42 -12.62 30.33
C GLU A 39 1.77 -11.13 30.45
N MET A 40 1.45 -10.37 29.40
CA MET A 40 1.48 -8.92 29.44
C MET A 40 0.22 -8.39 30.09
N ASP A 41 0.25 -7.16 30.58
CA ASP A 41 -0.97 -6.52 31.05
C ASP A 41 -1.96 -6.29 29.90
N SER A 42 -3.25 -6.23 30.20
CA SER A 42 -4.32 -6.09 29.20
C SER A 42 -4.23 -4.77 28.42
N HIS A 43 -3.67 -3.73 29.03
CA HIS A 43 -3.44 -2.44 28.35
C HIS A 43 -2.35 -2.57 27.28
N PHE A 44 -1.24 -3.25 27.61
CA PHE A 44 -0.17 -3.53 26.64
C PHE A 44 -0.67 -4.35 25.47
N GLU A 45 -1.46 -5.41 25.74
CA GLU A 45 -2.05 -6.24 24.69
C GLU A 45 -2.93 -5.42 23.73
N LEU A 46 -3.81 -4.58 24.29
CA LEU A 46 -4.64 -3.67 23.50
C LEU A 46 -3.80 -2.72 22.60
N LEU A 47 -2.73 -2.14 23.14
CA LEU A 47 -1.82 -1.28 22.38
C LEU A 47 -1.11 -2.07 21.28
N SER A 48 -0.69 -3.30 21.56
CA SER A 48 -0.06 -4.20 20.59
C SER A 48 -1.01 -4.54 19.44
N GLU A 49 -2.26 -4.92 19.73
CA GLU A 49 -3.30 -5.20 18.72
C GLU A 49 -3.59 -3.96 17.84
N ARG A 50 -3.69 -2.78 18.45
CA ARG A 50 -3.87 -1.52 17.70
C ARG A 50 -2.70 -1.23 16.77
N SER A 51 -1.48 -1.54 17.18
CA SER A 51 -0.28 -1.44 16.37
C SER A 51 -0.34 -2.37 15.16
N ASP A 52 -0.67 -3.64 15.37
CA ASP A 52 -0.76 -4.64 14.32
C ASP A 52 -1.90 -4.31 13.33
N CYS A 53 -3.02 -3.80 13.84
CA CYS A 53 -4.12 -3.28 13.04
C CYS A 53 -3.66 -2.09 12.18
N ALA A 54 -2.98 -1.10 12.79
CA ALA A 54 -2.48 0.08 12.08
C ALA A 54 -1.50 -0.32 10.96
N ARG A 55 -0.57 -1.23 11.22
CA ARG A 55 0.34 -1.78 10.23
C ARG A 55 -0.42 -2.42 9.07
N THR A 56 -1.26 -3.41 9.36
CA THR A 56 -1.96 -4.23 8.36
C THR A 56 -2.81 -3.36 7.42
N TRP A 57 -3.57 -2.41 7.98
CA TRP A 57 -4.41 -1.55 7.16
C TRP A 57 -3.62 -0.50 6.39
N THR A 58 -2.56 0.05 6.97
CA THR A 58 -1.70 0.99 6.24
C THR A 58 -1.02 0.32 5.06
N GLU A 59 -0.49 -0.90 5.20
CA GLU A 59 0.08 -1.70 4.10
C GLU A 59 -0.94 -1.92 2.97
N LYS A 60 -2.17 -2.30 3.31
CA LYS A 60 -3.26 -2.50 2.33
C LYS A 60 -3.65 -1.20 1.64
N ILE A 61 -3.82 -0.12 2.40
CA ILE A 61 -4.21 1.19 1.87
C ILE A 61 -3.15 1.72 0.90
N VAL A 62 -1.87 1.63 1.25
CA VAL A 62 -0.76 2.02 0.37
C VAL A 62 -0.81 1.22 -0.93
N ARG A 63 -0.82 -0.11 -0.83
CA ARG A 63 -0.86 -1.00 -2.00
C ARG A 63 -2.05 -0.72 -2.92
N ASP A 64 -3.24 -0.59 -2.35
CA ASP A 64 -4.46 -0.42 -3.12
C ASP A 64 -4.57 1.00 -3.71
N THR A 65 -4.01 2.01 -3.03
CA THR A 65 -3.90 3.38 -3.57
C THR A 65 -2.90 3.42 -4.74
N GLU A 66 -1.75 2.76 -4.62
CA GLU A 66 -0.80 2.65 -5.73
C GLU A 66 -1.41 1.95 -6.94
N ALA A 67 -2.18 0.87 -6.71
CA ALA A 67 -2.87 0.17 -7.78
C ALA A 67 -3.96 1.02 -8.45
N ALA A 68 -4.64 1.88 -7.70
CA ALA A 68 -5.65 2.80 -8.24
C ALA A 68 -5.01 3.94 -9.05
N LEU A 69 -3.87 4.47 -8.59
CA LEU A 69 -3.16 5.56 -9.27
C LEU A 69 -2.37 5.09 -10.49
N ILE A 70 -1.79 3.91 -10.44
CA ILE A 70 -0.99 3.30 -11.51
C ILE A 70 -1.55 1.89 -11.76
N PRO A 71 -2.60 1.75 -12.59
CA PRO A 71 -3.28 0.46 -12.79
C PRO A 71 -2.38 -0.62 -13.41
N ASN A 72 -1.42 -0.25 -14.27
CA ASN A 72 -0.50 -1.20 -14.89
C ASN A 72 0.52 -1.73 -13.86
N PRO A 73 0.52 -3.05 -13.53
CA PRO A 73 1.47 -3.62 -12.58
C PRO A 73 2.94 -3.48 -13.01
N ALA A 74 3.24 -3.62 -14.31
CA ALA A 74 4.60 -3.49 -14.82
C ALA A 74 5.17 -2.10 -14.55
N ASN A 75 4.37 -1.04 -14.71
CA ASN A 75 4.79 0.31 -14.40
C ASN A 75 5.08 0.51 -12.90
N ARG A 76 4.32 -0.16 -12.01
CA ARG A 76 4.57 -0.11 -10.56
C ARG A 76 5.89 -0.79 -10.19
N VAL A 77 6.17 -1.96 -10.78
CA VAL A 77 7.44 -2.69 -10.56
C VAL A 77 8.62 -1.86 -11.08
N GLU A 78 8.51 -1.30 -12.27
CA GLU A 78 9.55 -0.43 -12.83
C GLU A 78 9.77 0.81 -11.95
N ASP A 79 8.71 1.48 -11.51
CA ASP A 79 8.79 2.64 -10.62
C ASP A 79 9.47 2.29 -9.29
N PHE A 80 9.18 1.11 -8.73
CA PHE A 80 9.81 0.60 -7.51
C PHE A 80 11.32 0.36 -7.71
N ILE A 81 11.72 -0.24 -8.84
CA ILE A 81 13.13 -0.46 -9.15
C ILE A 81 13.89 0.88 -9.28
N PHE A 82 13.33 1.86 -10.00
CA PHE A 82 13.94 3.18 -10.13
C PHE A 82 14.05 3.90 -8.78
N GLU A 83 13.04 3.78 -7.92
CA GLU A 83 13.04 4.35 -6.57
C GLU A 83 14.15 3.72 -5.70
N ARG A 84 14.30 2.38 -5.75
CA ARG A 84 15.34 1.66 -5.01
C ARG A 84 16.75 1.97 -5.52
N MET A 85 16.90 2.25 -6.81
CA MET A 85 18.18 2.65 -7.42
C MET A 85 18.47 4.15 -7.27
N GLU A 86 17.62 4.92 -6.60
CA GLU A 86 17.71 6.39 -6.49
C GLU A 86 17.80 7.10 -7.85
N LYS A 87 17.26 6.49 -8.89
CA LYS A 87 17.23 7.03 -10.25
C LYS A 87 15.92 7.77 -10.53
N ALA A 88 15.99 8.77 -11.41
CA ALA A 88 14.80 9.47 -11.87
C ALA A 88 13.89 8.51 -12.65
N LYS A 89 12.58 8.50 -12.30
CA LYS A 89 11.59 7.72 -13.03
C LYS A 89 11.51 8.15 -14.51
N PRO A 90 11.35 7.22 -15.45
CA PRO A 90 11.20 7.56 -16.86
C PRO A 90 9.94 8.40 -17.08
N LYS A 91 10.05 9.40 -17.93
CA LYS A 91 8.89 10.20 -18.36
C LYS A 91 8.07 9.36 -19.36
N ARG A 92 7.09 8.63 -18.85
CA ARG A 92 6.11 7.92 -19.67
C ARG A 92 4.92 8.82 -19.96
N LEU A 93 4.44 8.80 -21.20
CA LEU A 93 3.17 9.39 -21.55
C LEU A 93 2.03 8.51 -21.02
N GLY A 94 0.97 9.13 -20.53
CA GLY A 94 -0.25 8.43 -20.14
C GLY A 94 -1.09 8.02 -21.37
N ASN A 95 -2.01 7.10 -21.17
CA ASN A 95 -2.89 6.61 -22.24
C ASN A 95 -3.71 7.74 -22.89
N LEU A 96 -4.15 8.72 -22.12
CA LEU A 96 -4.85 9.90 -22.64
C LEU A 96 -3.93 10.80 -23.47
N GLU A 97 -2.64 10.87 -23.15
CA GLU A 97 -1.67 11.65 -23.93
C GLU A 97 -1.38 10.97 -25.27
N TYR A 98 -1.22 9.64 -25.32
CA TYR A 98 -1.11 8.90 -26.59
C TYR A 98 -2.36 9.06 -27.44
N LEU A 99 -3.54 8.85 -26.88
CA LEU A 99 -4.81 9.09 -27.57
C LEU A 99 -4.89 10.51 -28.12
N GLY A 100 -4.42 11.50 -27.36
CA GLY A 100 -4.37 12.89 -27.78
C GLY A 100 -3.46 13.11 -28.96
N LEU A 101 -2.29 12.45 -29.00
CA LEU A 101 -1.37 12.51 -30.14
C LEU A 101 -2.01 11.93 -31.41
N ASP A 102 -2.56 10.72 -31.33
CA ASP A 102 -3.20 10.05 -32.45
C ASP A 102 -4.37 10.86 -33.03
N MET A 103 -5.18 11.47 -32.14
CA MET A 103 -6.29 12.32 -32.57
C MET A 103 -5.80 13.60 -33.27
N ILE A 104 -4.71 14.21 -32.81
CA ILE A 104 -4.15 15.41 -33.44
C ILE A 104 -3.57 15.05 -34.81
N GLU A 105 -2.80 13.97 -34.91
CA GLU A 105 -2.23 13.47 -36.14
C GLU A 105 -3.33 13.12 -37.15
N GLY A 106 -4.31 12.27 -36.75
CA GLY A 106 -5.46 11.92 -37.58
C GLY A 106 -6.29 13.14 -38.02
N GLY A 107 -6.45 14.14 -37.15
CA GLY A 107 -7.13 15.39 -37.48
C GLY A 107 -6.38 16.18 -38.55
N GLY A 108 -5.04 16.12 -38.55
CA GLY A 108 -4.19 16.69 -39.63
C GLY A 108 -4.39 15.98 -40.97
N GLU A 109 -4.44 14.64 -40.96
CA GLU A 109 -4.65 13.81 -42.14
C GLU A 109 -6.05 14.01 -42.76
N PHE A 110 -7.11 14.14 -41.92
CA PHE A 110 -8.47 14.45 -42.39
C PHE A 110 -8.63 15.88 -42.93
N GLY A 111 -7.65 16.73 -42.72
CA GLY A 111 -7.67 18.13 -43.12
C GLY A 111 -8.25 19.08 -42.08
N GLN A 112 -7.46 20.08 -41.72
CA GLN A 112 -7.84 21.04 -40.67
C GLN A 112 -9.00 21.98 -41.07
N ASP A 113 -9.24 22.13 -42.38
CA ASP A 113 -10.36 22.93 -42.90
C ASP A 113 -11.72 22.24 -42.74
N GLY A 114 -11.71 20.93 -42.56
CA GLY A 114 -12.91 20.11 -42.30
C GLY A 114 -13.37 20.19 -40.85
N ALA A 115 -14.68 20.22 -40.63
CA ALA A 115 -15.26 20.26 -39.29
C ALA A 115 -14.80 19.06 -38.41
N TYR A 116 -14.70 17.87 -39.00
CA TYR A 116 -14.25 16.65 -38.30
C TYR A 116 -12.77 16.69 -37.94
N GLY A 117 -11.88 17.02 -38.89
CA GLY A 117 -10.45 17.13 -38.63
C GLY A 117 -10.13 18.18 -37.59
N SER A 118 -10.73 19.37 -37.70
CA SER A 118 -10.63 20.42 -36.69
C SER A 118 -11.15 20.00 -35.33
N ALA A 119 -12.28 19.26 -35.26
CA ALA A 119 -12.83 18.73 -34.02
C ALA A 119 -11.88 17.68 -33.37
N LEU A 120 -11.31 16.76 -34.16
CA LEU A 120 -10.34 15.76 -33.69
C LEU A 120 -9.11 16.42 -33.06
N ILE A 121 -8.54 17.47 -33.69
CA ILE A 121 -7.42 18.22 -33.15
C ILE A 121 -7.76 18.81 -31.78
N LYS A 122 -8.93 19.44 -31.66
CA LYS A 122 -9.37 20.04 -30.38
C LYS A 122 -9.59 19.00 -29.30
N VAL A 123 -10.22 17.87 -29.64
CA VAL A 123 -10.40 16.73 -28.71
C VAL A 123 -9.05 16.19 -28.30
N GLY A 124 -8.13 15.95 -29.25
CA GLY A 124 -6.78 15.46 -28.97
C GLY A 124 -5.98 16.38 -28.03
N GLN A 125 -6.06 17.70 -28.25
CA GLN A 125 -5.45 18.69 -27.34
C GLN A 125 -6.04 18.64 -25.93
N ALA A 126 -7.36 18.42 -25.82
CA ALA A 126 -8.00 18.26 -24.53
C ALA A 126 -7.58 16.95 -23.84
N GLN A 127 -7.43 15.83 -24.58
CA GLN A 127 -6.93 14.57 -24.04
C GLN A 127 -5.51 14.71 -23.51
N GLN A 128 -4.62 15.41 -24.22
CA GLN A 128 -3.27 15.70 -23.73
C GLN A 128 -3.27 16.51 -22.43
N LYS A 129 -4.15 17.51 -22.33
CA LYS A 129 -4.29 18.30 -21.10
C LYS A 129 -4.81 17.44 -19.93
N LEU A 130 -5.79 16.55 -20.18
CA LEU A 130 -6.30 15.61 -19.18
C LEU A 130 -5.21 14.65 -18.71
N GLY A 131 -4.43 14.07 -19.63
CA GLY A 131 -3.31 13.19 -19.29
C GLY A 131 -2.24 13.91 -18.47
N SER A 132 -1.95 15.19 -18.77
CA SER A 132 -1.06 15.99 -17.93
C SER A 132 -1.62 16.20 -16.52
N CYS A 133 -2.93 16.52 -16.40
CA CYS A 133 -3.58 16.67 -15.09
C CYS A 133 -3.57 15.34 -14.28
N GLU A 134 -3.75 14.20 -14.95
CA GLU A 134 -3.67 12.88 -14.33
C GLU A 134 -2.27 12.61 -13.78
N ARG A 135 -1.24 12.87 -14.56
CA ARG A 135 0.16 12.72 -14.11
C ARG A 135 0.51 13.62 -12.93
N ASP A 136 0.05 14.88 -12.95
CA ASP A 136 0.24 15.81 -11.83
C ASP A 136 -0.50 15.36 -10.58
N PHE A 137 -1.70 14.77 -10.75
CA PHE A 137 -2.46 14.17 -9.67
C PHE A 137 -1.74 12.96 -9.07
N ILE A 138 -1.26 12.02 -9.90
CA ILE A 138 -0.50 10.84 -9.46
C ILE A 138 0.72 11.27 -8.65
N GLY A 139 1.50 12.23 -9.17
CA GLY A 139 2.67 12.76 -8.47
C GLY A 139 2.32 13.40 -7.13
N SER A 140 1.30 14.25 -7.11
CA SER A 140 0.86 14.94 -5.88
C SER A 140 0.30 13.97 -4.83
N ALA A 141 -0.51 12.99 -5.24
CA ALA A 141 -1.05 11.94 -4.37
C ALA A 141 0.06 11.04 -3.81
N GLY A 142 1.05 10.71 -4.62
CA GLY A 142 2.25 10.02 -4.19
C GLY A 142 2.97 10.76 -3.07
N MET A 143 3.20 12.05 -3.23
CA MET A 143 3.93 12.88 -2.27
C MET A 143 3.14 13.16 -0.98
N CYS A 144 1.85 13.48 -1.08
CA CYS A 144 1.07 13.92 0.08
C CYS A 144 0.46 12.77 0.89
N PHE A 145 0.33 11.58 0.31
CA PHE A 145 -0.36 10.44 0.96
C PHE A 145 0.48 9.16 0.98
N ILE A 146 0.92 8.63 -0.18
CA ILE A 146 1.60 7.33 -0.24
C ILE A 146 2.96 7.39 0.48
N GLN A 147 3.81 8.33 0.15
CA GLN A 147 5.15 8.45 0.72
C GLN A 147 5.17 8.60 2.25
N PRO A 148 4.33 9.47 2.87
CA PRO A 148 4.24 9.54 4.32
C PRO A 148 3.81 8.23 4.99
N LEU A 149 2.86 7.48 4.38
CA LEU A 149 2.42 6.19 4.89
C LEU A 149 3.51 5.12 4.75
N LYS A 150 4.23 5.08 3.64
CA LYS A 150 5.41 4.21 3.48
C LYS A 150 6.48 4.53 4.52
N LYS A 151 6.80 5.81 4.72
CA LYS A 151 7.77 6.24 5.74
C LYS A 151 7.38 5.78 7.14
N PHE A 152 6.10 5.81 7.48
CA PHE A 152 5.62 5.24 8.74
C PHE A 152 5.89 3.72 8.83
N LEU A 153 5.56 2.97 7.78
CA LEU A 153 5.77 1.51 7.74
C LEU A 153 7.26 1.13 7.85
N GLU A 154 8.12 1.81 7.11
CA GLU A 154 9.56 1.55 7.05
C GLU A 154 10.33 2.09 8.27
N GLY A 155 9.81 3.11 8.92
CA GLY A 155 10.42 3.76 10.10
C GLY A 155 9.83 3.27 11.42
N GLU A 156 8.74 3.91 11.83
CA GLU A 156 8.12 3.68 13.14
C GLU A 156 7.65 2.24 13.32
N MET A 157 6.91 1.70 12.34
CA MET A 157 6.39 0.34 12.41
C MET A 157 7.49 -0.72 12.40
N LYS A 158 8.54 -0.52 11.62
CA LYS A 158 9.71 -1.41 11.62
C LYS A 158 10.40 -1.42 12.99
N THR A 159 10.53 -0.24 13.62
CA THR A 159 11.08 -0.12 14.97
C THR A 159 10.20 -0.83 16.00
N ILE A 160 8.88 -0.58 15.99
CA ILE A 160 7.94 -1.25 16.89
C ILE A 160 7.99 -2.76 16.73
N THR A 161 8.00 -3.27 15.49
CA THR A 161 8.07 -4.70 15.22
C THR A 161 9.36 -5.31 15.78
N LYS A 162 10.48 -4.62 15.61
CA LYS A 162 11.78 -5.04 16.16
C LYS A 162 11.76 -5.10 17.69
N GLU A 163 11.26 -4.04 18.34
CA GLU A 163 11.23 -3.97 19.81
C GLU A 163 10.22 -4.98 20.41
N LYS A 164 9.09 -5.25 19.74
CA LYS A 164 8.19 -6.37 20.09
C LYS A 164 8.93 -7.72 20.03
N GLY A 165 9.75 -7.95 19.00
CA GLY A 165 10.56 -9.18 18.89
C GLY A 165 11.63 -9.31 19.99
N ILE A 166 12.26 -8.19 20.36
CA ILE A 166 13.20 -8.16 21.48
C ILE A 166 12.49 -8.46 22.80
N LEU A 167 11.32 -7.85 23.03
CA LEU A 167 10.50 -8.08 24.22
C LEU A 167 10.10 -9.55 24.35
N GLU A 168 9.66 -10.17 23.26
CA GLU A 168 9.32 -11.60 23.27
C GLU A 168 10.54 -12.46 23.60
N SER A 169 11.73 -12.11 23.10
CA SER A 169 12.98 -12.79 23.47
C SER A 169 13.28 -12.66 24.96
N LYS A 170 13.07 -11.46 25.55
CA LYS A 170 13.29 -11.23 26.99
C LYS A 170 12.25 -11.95 27.84
N ARG A 171 11.01 -12.04 27.38
CA ARG A 171 9.97 -12.85 28.03
C ARG A 171 10.37 -14.33 28.11
N LEU A 172 10.84 -14.90 27.00
CA LEU A 172 11.32 -16.29 26.97
C LEU A 172 12.52 -16.53 27.89
N ASP A 173 13.45 -15.57 27.96
CA ASP A 173 14.60 -15.64 28.87
C ASP A 173 14.15 -15.62 30.34
N LEU A 174 13.18 -14.77 30.67
CA LEU A 174 12.58 -14.67 32.00
C LEU A 174 11.89 -15.98 32.39
N ASP A 175 11.05 -16.54 31.51
CA ASP A 175 10.32 -17.78 31.78
C ASP A 175 11.26 -18.98 31.89
N ALA A 176 12.33 -19.04 31.09
CA ALA A 176 13.38 -20.03 31.26
C ALA A 176 14.09 -19.91 32.63
N CYS A 177 14.37 -18.68 33.12
CA CYS A 177 14.94 -18.47 34.44
C CYS A 177 13.98 -18.87 35.57
N LYS A 178 12.66 -18.57 35.44
CA LYS A 178 11.63 -19.06 36.38
C LYS A 178 11.63 -20.59 36.46
N ASN A 179 11.73 -21.26 35.32
CA ASN A 179 11.82 -22.73 35.28
C ASN A 179 13.10 -23.26 35.92
N LYS A 180 14.25 -22.60 35.70
CA LYS A 180 15.51 -22.97 36.37
C LYS A 180 15.40 -22.87 37.89
N VAL A 181 14.82 -21.78 38.41
CA VAL A 181 14.58 -21.62 39.85
C VAL A 181 13.67 -22.70 40.37
N ARG A 182 12.56 -23.03 39.66
CA ARG A 182 11.62 -24.13 40.05
C ARG A 182 12.36 -25.45 40.10
N LYS A 183 13.17 -25.80 39.11
CA LYS A 183 13.98 -27.02 39.08
C LYS A 183 15.00 -27.06 40.20
N ALA A 184 15.74 -25.95 40.45
CA ALA A 184 16.72 -25.85 41.53
C ALA A 184 16.10 -26.04 42.92
N ARG A 185 14.88 -25.46 43.14
CA ARG A 185 14.11 -25.64 44.38
C ARG A 185 13.68 -27.08 44.62
N SER A 186 13.31 -27.81 43.55
CA SER A 186 12.92 -29.25 43.67
C SER A 186 14.10 -30.18 43.98
N MET A 187 15.36 -29.72 43.79
CA MET A 187 16.57 -30.45 44.08
C MET A 187 17.15 -30.20 45.49
N LEU A 188 16.56 -29.26 46.25
CA LEU A 188 16.96 -29.01 47.62
C LEU A 188 16.78 -30.27 48.46
N GLY A 189 17.85 -30.67 49.21
CA GLY A 189 17.84 -31.87 50.02
C GLY A 189 18.23 -33.16 49.28
N GLN A 190 18.50 -33.13 47.98
CA GLN A 190 19.03 -34.26 47.22
C GLN A 190 20.58 -34.20 47.14
N GLN A 191 21.24 -35.35 47.29
CA GLN A 191 22.72 -35.43 47.10
C GLN A 191 22.99 -35.30 45.60
N THR A 192 23.76 -34.24 45.22
CA THR A 192 24.18 -34.05 43.84
C THR A 192 25.52 -34.74 43.58
N LYS A 193 25.61 -35.43 42.43
CA LYS A 193 26.83 -36.10 41.97
C LYS A 193 27.90 -35.13 41.42
N ASP A 194 27.55 -33.87 41.16
CA ASP A 194 28.38 -32.92 40.37
C ASP A 194 29.09 -31.84 41.18
N GLY A 195 29.27 -32.03 42.52
CA GLY A 195 30.11 -31.15 43.34
C GLY A 195 29.59 -29.73 43.61
N ILE A 196 28.49 -29.26 42.99
CA ILE A 196 27.86 -27.99 43.31
C ILE A 196 26.73 -28.21 44.30
N SER A 197 26.75 -27.47 45.44
CA SER A 197 25.66 -27.60 46.39
C SER A 197 24.34 -27.15 45.81
N PRO A 198 23.21 -27.82 46.11
CA PRO A 198 21.87 -27.44 45.64
C PRO A 198 21.48 -25.99 46.03
N GLU A 199 21.98 -25.49 47.18
CA GLU A 199 21.76 -24.15 47.68
C GLU A 199 22.50 -23.12 46.80
N ALA A 200 23.75 -23.38 46.41
CA ALA A 200 24.56 -22.53 45.54
C ALA A 200 23.92 -22.45 44.12
N ALA A 201 23.43 -23.59 43.63
CA ALA A 201 22.71 -23.65 42.34
C ALA A 201 21.41 -22.83 42.36
N LEU A 202 20.67 -22.90 43.47
CA LEU A 202 19.44 -22.10 43.65
C LEU A 202 19.76 -20.59 43.70
N GLU A 203 20.79 -20.22 44.50
CA GLU A 203 21.19 -18.83 44.64
C GLU A 203 21.63 -18.22 43.28
N GLN A 204 22.36 -19.02 42.49
CA GLN A 204 22.73 -18.57 41.13
C GLN A 204 21.50 -18.42 40.22
N ALA A 205 20.54 -19.38 40.23
CA ALA A 205 19.33 -19.31 39.45
C ALA A 205 18.44 -18.11 39.86
N GLU A 206 18.40 -17.75 41.15
CA GLU A 206 17.69 -16.58 41.65
C GLU A 206 18.38 -15.28 41.27
N ARG A 207 19.72 -15.22 41.18
CA ARG A 207 20.43 -14.07 40.61
C ARG A 207 20.11 -13.88 39.14
N ASP A 208 20.15 -14.96 38.35
CA ASP A 208 19.82 -14.94 36.92
C ASP A 208 18.39 -14.48 36.70
N LEU A 209 17.44 -14.94 37.51
CA LEU A 209 16.04 -14.53 37.45
C LEU A 209 15.87 -13.04 37.71
N ARG A 210 16.54 -12.45 38.71
CA ARG A 210 16.46 -11.01 38.98
C ARG A 210 16.98 -10.18 37.80
N VAL A 211 18.05 -10.62 37.14
CA VAL A 211 18.59 -9.94 35.96
C VAL A 211 17.60 -10.03 34.79
N ALA A 212 17.08 -11.24 34.52
CA ALA A 212 16.12 -11.45 33.44
C ALA A 212 14.82 -10.64 33.64
N GLN A 213 14.33 -10.57 34.90
CA GLN A 213 13.17 -9.72 35.24
C GLN A 213 13.42 -8.26 34.94
N SER A 214 14.55 -7.71 35.40
CA SER A 214 14.89 -6.31 35.16
C SER A 214 15.05 -5.99 33.67
N GLU A 215 15.64 -6.91 32.89
CA GLU A 215 15.76 -6.73 31.42
C GLU A 215 14.40 -6.78 30.72
N PHE A 216 13.51 -7.70 31.15
CA PHE A 216 12.15 -7.79 30.64
C PHE A 216 11.35 -6.53 30.94
N ASP A 217 11.33 -6.09 32.19
CA ASP A 217 10.59 -4.89 32.62
C ASP A 217 11.02 -3.65 31.87
N ARG A 218 12.34 -3.47 31.71
CA ARG A 218 12.90 -2.37 30.91
C ARG A 218 12.45 -2.43 29.46
N GLN A 219 12.49 -3.60 28.84
CA GLN A 219 12.10 -3.77 27.44
C GLN A 219 10.59 -3.60 27.25
N ALA A 220 9.78 -4.04 28.22
CA ALA A 220 8.34 -3.85 28.21
C ALA A 220 7.99 -2.36 28.22
N GLU A 221 8.66 -1.55 29.06
CA GLU A 221 8.43 -0.11 29.12
C GLU A 221 8.85 0.60 27.83
N ILE A 222 10.00 0.25 27.25
CA ILE A 222 10.44 0.80 25.95
C ILE A 222 9.41 0.49 24.86
N THR A 223 8.94 -0.75 24.80
CA THR A 223 7.99 -1.17 23.78
C THR A 223 6.63 -0.49 23.97
N LYS A 224 6.17 -0.36 25.21
CA LYS A 224 4.93 0.33 25.56
C LYS A 224 4.92 1.78 25.11
N LEU A 225 5.99 2.54 25.38
CA LEU A 225 6.13 3.93 24.93
C LEU A 225 6.04 4.08 23.41
N LEU A 226 6.64 3.15 22.66
CA LEU A 226 6.54 3.15 21.20
C LEU A 226 5.12 2.86 20.72
N LEU A 227 4.42 1.91 21.36
CA LEU A 227 3.04 1.57 21.05
C LEU A 227 2.06 2.72 21.35
N GLU A 228 2.27 3.47 22.43
CA GLU A 228 1.47 4.64 22.79
C GLU A 228 1.59 5.76 21.73
N GLY A 229 2.75 5.88 21.07
CA GLY A 229 2.99 6.83 19.99
C GLY A 229 2.07 6.67 18.77
N ILE A 230 1.50 5.51 18.56
CA ILE A 230 0.64 5.21 17.38
C ILE A 230 -0.58 6.11 17.30
N SER A 231 -1.17 6.50 18.42
CA SER A 231 -2.32 7.41 18.44
C SER A 231 -1.99 8.78 17.85
N THR A 232 -0.79 9.30 18.08
CA THR A 232 -0.30 10.54 17.49
C THR A 232 -0.06 10.37 15.97
N THR A 233 0.45 9.23 15.58
CA THR A 233 0.65 8.88 14.15
C THR A 233 -0.67 8.81 13.41
N GLN A 234 -1.73 8.26 14.00
CA GLN A 234 -3.07 8.24 13.40
C GLN A 234 -3.61 9.65 13.13
N ALA A 235 -3.38 10.61 14.03
CA ALA A 235 -3.75 12.00 13.79
C ALA A 235 -2.95 12.62 12.61
N THR A 236 -1.72 12.20 12.42
CA THR A 236 -0.90 12.59 11.27
C THR A 236 -1.40 11.95 9.98
N HIS A 237 -1.78 10.66 10.01
CA HIS A 237 -2.41 9.98 8.86
C HIS A 237 -3.71 10.66 8.43
N LEU A 238 -4.53 11.13 9.38
CA LEU A 238 -5.74 11.90 9.07
C LEU A 238 -5.41 13.17 8.26
N ARG A 239 -4.35 13.90 8.60
CA ARG A 239 -3.91 15.08 7.82
C ARG A 239 -3.48 14.70 6.40
N HIS A 240 -2.76 13.58 6.23
CA HIS A 240 -2.38 13.08 4.92
C HIS A 240 -3.59 12.65 4.09
N LEU A 241 -4.60 12.05 4.72
CA LEU A 241 -5.86 11.71 4.06
C LEU A 241 -6.61 12.97 3.58
N HIS A 242 -6.66 14.03 4.39
CA HIS A 242 -7.22 15.32 3.97
C HIS A 242 -6.49 15.89 2.75
N ALA A 243 -5.16 15.92 2.77
CA ALA A 243 -4.35 16.39 1.65
C ALA A 243 -4.59 15.57 0.36
N PHE A 244 -4.78 14.26 0.50
CA PHE A 244 -5.14 13.40 -0.63
C PHE A 244 -6.50 13.77 -1.23
N VAL A 245 -7.53 13.97 -0.39
CA VAL A 245 -8.86 14.40 -0.84
C VAL A 245 -8.82 15.77 -1.52
N GLU A 246 -8.07 16.73 -0.97
CA GLU A 246 -7.88 18.04 -1.60
C GLU A 246 -7.21 17.93 -2.98
N THR A 247 -6.27 17.01 -3.12
CA THR A 247 -5.59 16.72 -4.39
C THR A 247 -6.57 16.13 -5.41
N GLN A 248 -7.48 15.23 -5.00
CA GLN A 248 -8.55 14.70 -5.83
C GLN A 248 -9.53 15.78 -6.27
N VAL A 249 -9.98 16.64 -5.34
CA VAL A 249 -10.89 17.76 -5.66
C VAL A 249 -10.28 18.67 -6.72
N ARG A 250 -9.00 19.00 -6.60
CA ARG A 250 -8.27 19.83 -7.58
C ARG A 250 -8.23 19.15 -8.95
N TYR A 251 -7.88 17.87 -8.99
CA TYR A 251 -7.80 17.08 -10.23
C TYR A 251 -9.13 17.02 -10.95
N TYR A 252 -10.21 16.61 -10.26
CA TYR A 252 -11.56 16.54 -10.87
C TYR A 252 -12.08 17.91 -11.28
N GLY A 253 -11.76 18.96 -10.54
CA GLY A 253 -12.11 20.34 -10.90
C GLY A 253 -11.43 20.79 -12.20
N GLN A 254 -10.14 20.48 -12.35
CA GLN A 254 -9.38 20.77 -13.58
C GLN A 254 -9.93 19.99 -14.78
N CYS A 255 -10.17 18.68 -14.60
CA CYS A 255 -10.75 17.84 -15.64
C CYS A 255 -12.13 18.36 -16.09
N ASN A 256 -13.01 18.69 -15.13
CA ASN A 256 -14.32 19.24 -15.43
C ASN A 256 -14.23 20.54 -16.23
N LYS A 257 -13.31 21.44 -15.88
CA LYS A 257 -13.09 22.68 -16.61
C LYS A 257 -12.66 22.41 -18.06
N ILE A 258 -11.64 21.55 -18.27
CA ILE A 258 -11.15 21.18 -19.60
C ILE A 258 -12.29 20.62 -20.46
N MET A 259 -13.09 19.70 -19.93
CA MET A 259 -14.17 19.06 -20.66
C MET A 259 -15.35 20.03 -20.94
N SER A 260 -15.66 20.92 -20.02
CA SER A 260 -16.71 21.93 -20.22
C SER A 260 -16.30 22.96 -21.27
N ASP A 261 -15.02 23.36 -21.32
CA ASP A 261 -14.49 24.24 -22.34
C ASP A 261 -14.51 23.57 -23.72
N LEU A 262 -14.06 22.31 -23.82
CA LEU A 262 -14.11 21.51 -25.04
C LEU A 262 -15.56 21.35 -25.54
N GLN A 263 -16.52 21.05 -24.65
CA GLN A 263 -17.93 20.89 -25.01
C GLN A 263 -18.48 22.18 -25.66
N ARG A 264 -18.15 23.35 -25.12
CA ARG A 264 -18.55 24.63 -25.67
C ARG A 264 -17.91 24.89 -27.05
N GLU A 265 -16.62 24.57 -27.20
CA GLU A 265 -15.92 24.70 -28.47
C GLU A 265 -16.54 23.81 -29.56
N LEU A 266 -16.79 22.52 -29.27
CA LEU A 266 -17.40 21.60 -30.20
C LEU A 266 -18.84 21.97 -30.55
N ALA A 267 -19.60 22.54 -29.62
CA ALA A 267 -20.94 23.04 -29.88
C ALA A 267 -20.95 24.19 -30.90
N SER A 268 -19.92 25.07 -30.87
CA SER A 268 -19.76 26.14 -31.84
C SER A 268 -19.39 25.67 -33.24
N MET A 269 -18.81 24.44 -33.38
CA MET A 269 -18.39 23.86 -34.65
C MET A 269 -19.49 23.05 -35.34
N ARG A 270 -20.67 22.86 -34.72
CA ARG A 270 -21.80 22.19 -35.37
C ARG A 270 -22.19 23.00 -36.60
N PRO A 271 -22.27 22.42 -37.81
CA PRO A 271 -22.87 23.07 -38.95
C PRO A 271 -24.27 23.44 -38.56
N SER A 272 -24.65 24.71 -38.80
CA SER A 272 -26.06 25.10 -38.73
C SER A 272 -26.82 24.13 -39.63
N ALA A 273 -27.69 23.31 -39.05
CA ALA A 273 -28.48 22.38 -39.85
C ALA A 273 -29.14 23.23 -40.99
N PRO A 274 -28.97 22.81 -42.27
CA PRO A 274 -29.64 23.50 -43.34
C PRO A 274 -31.10 23.49 -42.95
N ARG A 275 -31.71 24.67 -42.81
CA ARG A 275 -33.15 24.79 -42.67
C ARG A 275 -33.72 24.23 -43.96
N LEU A 276 -34.06 22.93 -43.96
CA LEU A 276 -34.91 22.36 -44.95
C LEU A 276 -36.20 23.20 -44.93
N ARG A 277 -36.34 24.05 -45.92
CA ARG A 277 -37.66 24.61 -46.27
C ARG A 277 -38.49 23.39 -46.66
N VAL A 278 -39.19 22.82 -45.66
CA VAL A 278 -40.28 21.88 -45.93
C VAL A 278 -41.37 22.74 -46.51
N ASN A 279 -41.49 22.69 -47.84
CA ASN A 279 -42.73 23.05 -48.49
C ASN A 279 -43.77 22.10 -47.87
N SER A 280 -44.74 22.70 -47.23
CA SER A 280 -45.92 22.05 -46.66
C SER A 280 -46.68 21.35 -47.79
N GLU A 281 -46.44 20.05 -47.94
CA GLU A 281 -47.41 19.11 -48.47
C GLU A 281 -47.38 17.85 -47.60
N ASP A 282 -48.56 17.53 -47.12
CA ASP A 282 -48.92 16.55 -46.12
C ASP A 282 -48.21 15.19 -46.29
N VAL A 283 -47.52 14.72 -45.25
CA VAL A 283 -47.48 13.29 -44.91
C VAL A 283 -47.44 13.15 -43.39
N ASP A 284 -48.56 12.69 -42.87
CA ASP A 284 -48.74 12.19 -41.51
C ASP A 284 -47.94 10.90 -41.31
N LEU A 285 -46.99 10.91 -40.43
CA LEU A 285 -46.34 9.73 -39.89
C LEU A 285 -46.09 9.93 -38.39
N SER A 286 -47.14 9.65 -37.62
CA SER A 286 -47.02 9.36 -36.21
C SER A 286 -46.31 8.04 -36.00
N SER A 287 -45.20 8.07 -35.31
CA SER A 287 -44.65 7.11 -34.31
C SER A 287 -43.14 6.95 -34.37
N GLY A 288 -42.44 7.70 -33.54
CA GLY A 288 -41.06 7.44 -33.17
C GLY A 288 -40.86 7.86 -31.72
N PRO A 289 -40.06 7.14 -30.91
CA PRO A 289 -39.98 7.38 -29.48
C PRO A 289 -39.25 8.67 -29.14
N PRO A 290 -39.66 9.38 -28.05
CA PRO A 290 -39.11 10.67 -27.68
C PRO A 290 -37.74 10.52 -27.00
N TYR A 291 -36.71 11.16 -27.55
CA TYR A 291 -35.47 11.42 -26.84
C TYR A 291 -35.68 12.60 -25.88
N LEU A 292 -35.52 12.33 -24.59
CA LEU A 292 -35.66 13.34 -23.53
C LEU A 292 -34.47 14.31 -23.56
N SER A 293 -34.73 15.58 -23.72
CA SER A 293 -33.74 16.66 -23.58
C SER A 293 -33.41 16.93 -22.12
N PRO A 294 -32.18 17.34 -21.79
CA PRO A 294 -31.70 17.51 -20.39
C PRO A 294 -32.29 18.70 -19.61
N SER A 295 -33.26 19.40 -20.14
CA SER A 295 -33.71 20.70 -19.58
C SER A 295 -34.92 20.67 -18.65
N GLN A 296 -35.38 19.48 -18.20
CA GLN A 296 -36.57 19.38 -17.33
C GLN A 296 -36.33 18.74 -15.96
N LEU A 297 -35.17 18.99 -15.35
CA LEU A 297 -34.86 18.53 -13.98
C LEU A 297 -34.75 19.69 -12.98
N THR A 298 -35.68 20.63 -12.99
CA THR A 298 -35.85 21.58 -11.88
C THR A 298 -37.30 21.98 -11.73
N GLN A 299 -38.09 21.19 -10.99
CA GLN A 299 -39.19 21.68 -10.14
C GLN A 299 -39.70 20.57 -9.20
N GLY A 300 -39.45 20.73 -7.96
CA GLY A 300 -40.24 20.57 -6.74
C GLY A 300 -40.91 19.22 -6.47
N GLY A 301 -40.47 18.50 -5.43
CA GLY A 301 -41.22 17.44 -4.76
C GLY A 301 -40.42 16.77 -3.67
N SER A 302 -40.85 16.87 -2.43
CA SER A 302 -40.26 16.33 -1.20
C SER A 302 -40.05 14.80 -1.23
N PRO A 303 -39.08 14.26 -0.44
CA PRO A 303 -38.61 12.88 -0.57
C PRO A 303 -39.56 11.90 0.18
N GLN A 304 -40.15 10.97 -0.55
CA GLN A 304 -40.60 9.70 0.02
C GLN A 304 -39.54 8.66 -0.20
N GLN A 305 -39.11 8.05 0.90
CA GLN A 305 -38.17 6.93 0.94
C GLN A 305 -38.75 5.73 0.17
N GLN A 306 -38.14 5.37 -0.94
CA GLN A 306 -38.37 4.07 -1.57
C GLN A 306 -37.05 3.27 -1.47
N THR A 307 -37.16 2.20 -0.73
CA THR A 307 -36.08 1.18 -0.58
C THR A 307 -35.89 0.48 -1.92
N ILE A 308 -34.75 0.71 -2.56
CA ILE A 308 -34.37 0.01 -3.79
C ILE A 308 -33.71 -1.31 -3.40
N THR A 309 -34.41 -2.42 -3.62
CA THR A 309 -33.85 -3.78 -3.53
C THR A 309 -33.06 -4.05 -4.81
N LEU A 310 -31.73 -4.11 -4.71
CA LEU A 310 -30.87 -4.50 -5.82
C LEU A 310 -30.93 -6.02 -6.03
N HIS A 311 -31.57 -6.45 -7.11
CA HIS A 311 -31.44 -7.82 -7.62
C HIS A 311 -30.16 -7.95 -8.44
N PRO A 312 -29.37 -9.06 -8.29
CA PRO A 312 -28.19 -9.27 -9.08
C PRO A 312 -28.51 -9.51 -10.55
N VAL A 313 -28.04 -8.61 -11.42
CA VAL A 313 -28.13 -8.77 -12.87
C VAL A 313 -27.15 -9.86 -13.30
N GLN A 314 -27.65 -10.98 -13.81
CA GLN A 314 -26.84 -11.98 -14.49
C GLN A 314 -26.38 -11.42 -15.83
N VAL A 315 -25.05 -11.20 -15.95
CA VAL A 315 -24.41 -10.82 -17.21
C VAL A 315 -24.17 -12.08 -18.05
N PRO A 316 -24.71 -12.17 -19.29
CA PRO A 316 -24.41 -13.30 -20.17
C PRO A 316 -22.93 -13.28 -20.59
N ARG A 317 -22.23 -14.39 -20.39
CA ARG A 317 -20.84 -14.58 -20.84
C ARG A 317 -20.78 -14.57 -22.38
N LYS A 318 -20.20 -13.54 -22.97
CA LYS A 318 -19.80 -13.53 -24.39
C LYS A 318 -18.57 -14.41 -24.61
N PRO A 319 -18.44 -15.08 -25.77
CA PRO A 319 -17.29 -15.92 -26.08
C PRO A 319 -16.01 -15.06 -26.17
N ARG A 320 -14.92 -15.66 -25.68
CA ARG A 320 -13.56 -15.09 -25.66
C ARG A 320 -13.07 -14.92 -27.10
N VAL A 321 -13.06 -13.68 -27.58
CA VAL A 321 -12.29 -13.31 -28.77
C VAL A 321 -10.92 -12.86 -28.26
N SER A 322 -9.87 -13.53 -28.70
CA SER A 322 -8.48 -13.14 -28.41
C SER A 322 -8.23 -11.75 -29.01
N PRO A 323 -7.74 -10.78 -28.24
CA PRO A 323 -7.29 -9.52 -28.83
C PRO A 323 -6.05 -9.79 -29.67
N ALA A 324 -6.06 -9.35 -30.91
CA ALA A 324 -4.86 -9.26 -31.72
C ALA A 324 -3.82 -8.40 -30.97
N ALA A 325 -2.64 -8.95 -30.80
CA ALA A 325 -1.54 -8.27 -30.14
C ALA A 325 -1.12 -7.06 -30.97
N TYR A 326 -1.37 -5.85 -30.45
CA TYR A 326 -0.59 -4.70 -30.85
C TYR A 326 0.83 -4.90 -30.29
N PRO A 327 1.88 -4.68 -31.07
CA PRO A 327 3.24 -4.73 -30.55
C PRO A 327 3.42 -3.53 -29.63
N ILE A 328 3.35 -3.78 -28.34
CA ILE A 328 3.92 -2.87 -27.34
C ILE A 328 5.43 -2.98 -27.54
N ALA A 329 6.06 -1.92 -28.03
CA ALA A 329 7.50 -1.81 -28.02
C ALA A 329 7.94 -1.69 -26.55
N THR A 330 7.99 -2.82 -25.87
CA THR A 330 8.74 -2.98 -24.64
C THR A 330 10.18 -3.15 -25.05
N ASP A 331 11.01 -2.22 -24.63
CA ASP A 331 12.46 -2.35 -24.77
C ASP A 331 12.91 -3.43 -23.74
N ASP A 332 12.59 -4.70 -24.08
CA ASP A 332 12.93 -5.88 -23.28
C ASP A 332 14.45 -5.99 -23.01
N SER A 333 15.27 -5.25 -23.78
CA SER A 333 16.72 -5.21 -23.61
C SER A 333 17.13 -4.49 -22.32
N VAL A 334 16.41 -3.43 -21.93
CA VAL A 334 16.71 -2.64 -20.73
C VAL A 334 16.32 -3.41 -19.46
N ILE A 335 15.19 -4.13 -19.51
CA ILE A 335 14.72 -4.94 -18.37
C ILE A 335 15.65 -6.16 -18.18
N ALA A 336 16.07 -6.82 -19.28
CA ALA A 336 16.98 -7.95 -19.23
C ALA A 336 18.38 -7.53 -18.69
N GLU A 337 18.88 -6.36 -19.06
CA GLU A 337 20.15 -5.83 -18.59
C GLU A 337 20.10 -5.39 -17.11
N LEU A 338 18.97 -4.87 -16.64
CA LEU A 338 18.74 -4.50 -15.25
C LEU A 338 18.63 -5.72 -14.32
N VAL A 339 17.98 -6.80 -14.79
CA VAL A 339 17.85 -8.06 -14.04
C VAL A 339 19.18 -8.84 -14.00
N ALA A 340 19.97 -8.79 -15.07
CA ALA A 340 21.27 -9.46 -15.13
C ALA A 340 22.34 -8.85 -14.22
N ASN A 341 22.20 -7.60 -13.83
CA ASN A 341 23.12 -6.86 -12.96
C ASN A 341 22.66 -6.77 -11.49
N SER A 342 21.56 -7.44 -11.12
CA SER A 342 21.06 -7.48 -9.74
C SER A 342 21.59 -8.70 -9.00
N ASP A 343 21.98 -8.52 -7.73
CA ASP A 343 22.45 -9.59 -6.86
C ASP A 343 21.32 -10.61 -6.61
N PRO A 344 21.56 -11.94 -6.72
CA PRO A 344 20.53 -12.97 -6.51
C PRO A 344 19.82 -12.93 -5.15
N SER A 345 20.45 -12.32 -4.14
CA SER A 345 19.85 -12.11 -2.81
C SER A 345 18.67 -11.12 -2.80
N ASP A 346 18.58 -10.25 -3.80
CA ASP A 346 17.55 -9.21 -3.88
C ASP A 346 16.24 -9.69 -4.53
N ILE A 347 16.24 -10.84 -5.20
CA ILE A 347 15.09 -11.38 -5.94
C ILE A 347 14.18 -12.27 -5.06
N SER A 348 14.65 -12.71 -3.89
CA SER A 348 13.88 -13.61 -3.02
C SER A 348 12.82 -12.91 -2.16
N GLU A 349 12.73 -11.58 -2.19
CA GLU A 349 11.72 -10.77 -1.48
C GLU A 349 10.64 -10.16 -2.42
N LEU A 350 10.65 -10.50 -3.71
CA LEU A 350 9.60 -10.19 -4.67
C LEU A 350 8.59 -11.36 -4.78
#